data_1a9ed3f3e40d96e653c1bec72bb5e0a4
#
_entry.id   1a9ed3f3e40d96e653c1bec72bb5e0a4
#
_cell.length_a   1.000
_cell.length_b   1.000
_cell.length_c   1.000
_cell.angle_alpha   90.00
_cell.angle_beta   90.00
_cell.angle_gamma   90.00
#
_symmetry.space_group_name_H-M   'P 1'
#
loop_
_entity.id
_entity.type
_entity.pdbx_description
1 polymer ?
#
loop_
_entity_poly.entity_id
_entity_poly.type
_entity_poly.pdbx_seq_one_letter_code
_entity_poly.pdbx_strand_id
1 'polypeptide(L)'
;MSEFEEVCYTREGAIEKAIEMEKESFDVYRKAYEMVEDKRARDLVKELALEELEHKYTLEKAFLAEEIALHEAGLEEGPSMELTVLLQLKPLDHDSSSQDVMIYAIHEEKRSVDFYGKMANACVGAPMESMFRRLQQDEAKHLASLEELYESIYMPEM
;
A
#
# COMPACT_ATOMS: atom_id res chain seq x y z
N MET A 1 -3.35 7.27 -28.36
CA MET A 1 -3.21 6.19 -27.36
C MET A 1 -4.16 6.45 -26.22
N SER A 2 -4.93 5.46 -25.81
CA SER A 2 -5.83 5.60 -24.66
C SER A 2 -5.03 5.66 -23.36
N GLU A 3 -5.65 6.15 -22.29
CA GLU A 3 -5.03 6.16 -20.96
C GLU A 3 -4.60 4.74 -20.54
N PHE A 4 -5.47 3.76 -20.79
CA PHE A 4 -5.19 2.36 -20.50
C PHE A 4 -3.95 1.86 -21.27
N GLU A 5 -3.85 2.19 -22.56
CA GLU A 5 -2.69 1.81 -23.38
C GLU A 5 -1.41 2.49 -22.87
N GLU A 6 -1.49 3.76 -22.48
CA GLU A 6 -0.35 4.46 -21.90
C GLU A 6 0.15 3.79 -20.63
N VAL A 7 -0.76 3.40 -19.74
CA VAL A 7 -0.41 2.73 -18.49
C VAL A 7 0.26 1.39 -18.71
N CYS A 8 -0.23 0.61 -19.67
CA CYS A 8 0.29 -0.74 -19.92
C CYS A 8 1.54 -0.75 -20.82
N TYR A 9 1.69 0.21 -21.69
CA TYR A 9 2.74 0.19 -22.73
C TYR A 9 3.82 1.24 -22.55
N THR A 10 3.64 2.23 -21.69
CA THR A 10 4.69 3.23 -21.42
C THR A 10 5.07 3.24 -19.96
N ARG A 11 6.37 3.39 -19.73
CA ARG A 11 6.93 3.50 -18.37
C ARG A 11 6.35 4.73 -17.64
N GLU A 12 6.27 5.84 -18.36
CA GLU A 12 5.75 7.10 -17.82
C GLU A 12 4.30 6.97 -17.36
N GLY A 13 3.45 6.38 -18.19
CA GLY A 13 2.05 6.17 -17.85
C GLY A 13 1.86 5.24 -16.66
N ALA A 14 2.65 4.17 -16.60
CA ALA A 14 2.61 3.23 -15.49
C ALA A 14 3.05 3.86 -14.16
N ILE A 15 4.16 4.61 -14.19
CA ILE A 15 4.68 5.28 -13.00
C ILE A 15 3.70 6.36 -12.50
N GLU A 16 3.12 7.15 -13.39
CA GLU A 16 2.12 8.14 -13.01
C GLU A 16 0.92 7.50 -12.32
N LYS A 17 0.47 6.35 -12.82
CA LYS A 17 -0.64 5.61 -12.20
C LYS A 17 -0.28 5.13 -10.79
N ALA A 18 0.94 4.63 -10.62
CA ALA A 18 1.44 4.20 -9.31
C ALA A 18 1.56 5.40 -8.34
N ILE A 19 2.06 6.54 -8.82
CA ILE A 19 2.15 7.77 -8.01
C ILE A 19 0.78 8.21 -7.52
N GLU A 20 -0.24 8.15 -8.38
CA GLU A 20 -1.62 8.47 -7.98
C GLU A 20 -2.08 7.58 -6.83
N MET A 21 -1.80 6.29 -6.91
CA MET A 21 -2.17 5.33 -5.86
C MET A 21 -1.48 5.64 -4.53
N GLU A 22 -0.17 5.87 -4.57
CA GLU A 22 0.59 6.19 -3.36
C GLU A 22 0.14 7.51 -2.74
N LYS A 23 -0.19 8.49 -3.58
CA LYS A 23 -0.75 9.77 -3.12
C LYS A 23 -2.09 9.58 -2.43
N GLU A 24 -2.97 8.75 -2.97
CA GLU A 24 -4.25 8.44 -2.33
C GLU A 24 -4.05 7.80 -0.97
N SER A 25 -3.14 6.83 -0.86
CA SER A 25 -2.83 6.18 0.41
C SER A 25 -2.23 7.16 1.42
N PHE A 26 -1.33 8.02 0.97
CA PHE A 26 -0.79 9.10 1.82
C PHE A 26 -1.90 10.00 2.34
N ASP A 27 -2.81 10.43 1.48
CA ASP A 27 -3.93 11.31 1.87
C ASP A 27 -4.85 10.64 2.89
N VAL A 28 -5.11 9.34 2.73
CA VAL A 28 -5.89 8.54 3.68
C VAL A 28 -5.27 8.59 5.07
N TYR A 29 -3.96 8.31 5.17
CA TYR A 29 -3.26 8.31 6.46
C TYR A 29 -3.11 9.71 7.03
N ARG A 30 -2.90 10.73 6.19
CA ARG A 30 -2.81 12.11 6.64
C ARG A 30 -4.12 12.58 7.27
N LYS A 31 -5.24 12.26 6.64
CA LYS A 31 -6.57 12.58 7.19
C LYS A 31 -6.81 11.85 8.52
N ALA A 32 -6.42 10.58 8.59
CA ALA A 32 -6.51 9.83 9.82
C ALA A 32 -5.66 10.45 10.93
N TYR A 33 -4.47 10.93 10.61
CA TYR A 33 -3.59 11.61 11.56
C TYR A 33 -4.25 12.89 12.13
N GLU A 34 -4.95 13.63 11.31
CA GLU A 34 -5.67 14.83 11.76
C GLU A 34 -6.87 14.52 12.66
N MET A 35 -7.45 13.34 12.49
CA MET A 35 -8.69 12.94 13.14
C MET A 35 -8.49 12.24 14.47
N VAL A 36 -7.51 11.34 14.54
CA VAL A 36 -7.28 10.44 15.68
C VAL A 36 -6.57 11.21 16.81
N GLU A 37 -7.07 11.07 18.04
CA GLU A 37 -6.50 11.76 19.21
C GLU A 37 -5.58 10.88 20.06
N ASP A 38 -5.80 9.57 20.09
CA ASP A 38 -4.94 8.65 20.85
C ASP A 38 -3.49 8.72 20.35
N LYS A 39 -2.55 8.90 21.28
CA LYS A 39 -1.14 9.12 20.93
C LYS A 39 -0.54 7.96 20.14
N ARG A 40 -0.78 6.71 20.57
CA ARG A 40 -0.24 5.53 19.89
C ARG A 40 -0.81 5.40 18.49
N ALA A 41 -2.11 5.65 18.36
CA ALA A 41 -2.79 5.64 17.06
C ALA A 41 -2.22 6.71 16.14
N ARG A 42 -1.99 7.92 16.65
CA ARG A 42 -1.42 9.03 15.88
C ARG A 42 0.00 8.72 15.42
N ASP A 43 0.83 8.16 16.31
CA ASP A 43 2.20 7.79 15.97
C ASP A 43 2.24 6.73 14.87
N LEU A 44 1.35 5.74 14.95
CA LEU A 44 1.26 4.70 13.92
C LEU A 44 0.84 5.27 12.57
N VAL A 45 -0.21 6.08 12.55
CA VAL A 45 -0.69 6.71 11.30
C VAL A 45 0.38 7.60 10.69
N LYS A 46 1.13 8.31 11.52
CA LYS A 46 2.25 9.14 11.07
C LYS A 46 3.31 8.32 10.37
N GLU A 47 3.70 7.18 10.95
CA GLU A 47 4.66 6.27 10.33
C GLU A 47 4.16 5.77 8.98
N LEU A 48 2.90 5.36 8.92
CA LEU A 48 2.30 4.86 7.68
C LEU A 48 2.26 5.95 6.61
N ALA A 49 1.89 7.17 6.99
CA ALA A 49 1.87 8.30 6.05
C ALA A 49 3.27 8.60 5.50
N LEU A 50 4.30 8.55 6.36
CA LEU A 50 5.68 8.79 5.94
C LEU A 50 6.18 7.69 5.01
N GLU A 51 5.78 6.44 5.23
CA GLU A 51 6.12 5.33 4.32
C GLU A 51 5.52 5.55 2.94
N GLU A 52 4.25 5.94 2.86
CA GLU A 52 3.60 6.22 1.58
C GLU A 52 4.24 7.40 0.85
N LEU A 53 4.64 8.41 1.59
CA LEU A 53 5.34 9.56 1.02
C LEU A 53 6.70 9.17 0.45
N GLU A 54 7.40 8.26 1.12
CA GLU A 54 8.69 7.74 0.65
C GLU A 54 8.50 6.89 -0.61
N HIS A 55 7.46 6.05 -0.66
CA HIS A 55 7.13 5.27 -1.86
C HIS A 55 6.85 6.19 -3.04
N LYS A 56 6.04 7.23 -2.82
CA LYS A 56 5.72 8.23 -3.85
C LYS A 56 6.98 8.91 -4.36
N TYR A 57 7.85 9.33 -3.45
CA TYR A 57 9.11 9.98 -3.79
C TYR A 57 10.02 9.05 -4.63
N THR A 58 10.11 7.79 -4.26
CA THR A 58 10.88 6.79 -5.01
C THR A 58 10.35 6.65 -6.45
N LEU A 59 9.04 6.63 -6.61
CA LEU A 59 8.41 6.56 -7.93
C LEU A 59 8.64 7.84 -8.74
N GLU A 60 8.56 9.00 -8.12
CA GLU A 60 8.85 10.27 -8.79
C GLU A 60 10.30 10.34 -9.26
N LYS A 61 11.23 9.87 -8.45
CA LYS A 61 12.63 9.78 -8.85
C LYS A 61 12.82 8.81 -10.01
N ALA A 62 12.16 7.66 -9.97
CA ALA A 62 12.23 6.68 -11.05
C ALA A 62 11.67 7.25 -12.36
N PHE A 63 10.63 8.07 -12.28
CA PHE A 63 10.07 8.74 -13.47
C PHE A 63 11.10 9.63 -14.15
N LEU A 64 11.89 10.36 -13.35
CA LEU A 64 12.90 11.28 -13.87
C LEU A 64 14.21 10.58 -14.28
N ALA A 65 14.55 9.46 -13.64
CA ALA A 65 15.85 8.82 -13.80
C ALA A 65 15.92 7.75 -14.90
N GLU A 66 14.83 7.52 -15.62
CA GLU A 66 14.73 6.48 -16.66
C GLU A 66 14.97 5.05 -16.17
N GLU A 67 15.29 4.87 -14.90
CA GLU A 67 15.43 3.56 -14.28
C GLU A 67 14.44 3.41 -13.17
N ILE A 68 13.75 2.27 -13.14
CA ILE A 68 12.86 1.93 -12.03
C ILE A 68 13.70 1.19 -11.01
N ALA A 69 14.23 1.92 -10.02
CA ALA A 69 14.86 1.31 -8.86
C ALA A 69 13.77 0.81 -7.91
N LEU A 70 12.99 -0.13 -8.39
CA LEU A 70 12.11 -0.88 -7.51
C LEU A 70 13.00 -1.77 -6.66
N HIS A 71 12.71 -1.84 -5.37
CA HIS A 71 13.34 -2.83 -4.52
C HIS A 71 13.23 -4.17 -5.23
N GLU A 72 14.36 -4.82 -5.45
CA GLU A 72 14.32 -6.18 -5.93
C GLU A 72 13.37 -6.91 -4.99
N ALA A 73 12.35 -7.52 -5.56
CA ALA A 73 11.46 -8.38 -4.81
C ALA A 73 12.33 -9.52 -4.29
N GLY A 74 13.12 -9.18 -3.28
CA GLY A 74 13.86 -10.16 -2.54
C GLY A 74 12.81 -11.02 -1.88
N LEU A 75 12.58 -12.16 -2.49
CA LEU A 75 12.27 -13.35 -1.74
C LEU A 75 10.93 -13.38 -1.01
N GLU A 76 10.18 -14.32 -1.44
CA GLU A 76 9.08 -15.00 -0.75
C GLU A 76 8.23 -14.12 0.17
N GLU A 77 7.11 -13.70 -0.37
CA GLU A 77 6.00 -13.24 0.44
C GLU A 77 5.63 -14.35 1.41
N GLY A 78 5.63 -14.03 2.69
CA GLY A 78 4.92 -14.87 3.63
C GLY A 78 3.45 -14.90 3.19
N PRO A 79 2.76 -16.02 3.35
CA PRO A 79 1.34 -16.05 3.04
C PRO A 79 0.62 -15.00 3.87
N SER A 80 -0.27 -14.24 3.24
CA SER A 80 -1.14 -13.32 3.95
C SER A 80 -2.02 -14.11 4.93
N MET A 81 -2.18 -13.59 6.12
CA MET A 81 -3.08 -14.17 7.13
C MET A 81 -4.55 -13.92 6.79
N GLU A 82 -4.80 -13.11 5.74
CA GLU A 82 -6.15 -12.73 5.32
C GLU A 82 -7.00 -12.14 6.47
N LEU A 83 -6.38 -11.35 7.32
CA LEU A 83 -7.06 -10.73 8.46
C LEU A 83 -8.19 -9.81 8.04
N THR A 84 -8.17 -9.27 6.80
CA THR A 84 -9.27 -8.45 6.30
C THR A 84 -10.60 -9.20 6.24
N VAL A 85 -10.58 -10.52 6.16
CA VAL A 85 -11.78 -11.36 6.20
C VAL A 85 -12.35 -11.42 7.61
N LEU A 86 -11.46 -11.41 8.62
CA LEU A 86 -11.83 -11.55 10.04
C LEU A 86 -12.09 -10.21 10.71
N LEU A 87 -11.38 -9.16 10.31
CA LEU A 87 -11.42 -7.85 10.95
C LEU A 87 -12.33 -6.91 10.17
N GLN A 88 -13.36 -6.42 10.84
CA GLN A 88 -14.32 -5.51 10.21
C GLN A 88 -13.72 -4.12 10.04
N LEU A 89 -13.77 -3.61 8.80
CA LEU A 89 -13.38 -2.23 8.52
C LEU A 89 -14.39 -1.26 9.13
N LYS A 90 -13.90 -0.31 9.90
CA LYS A 90 -14.69 0.78 10.47
C LYS A 90 -14.08 2.12 10.09
N PRO A 91 -14.91 3.14 9.84
CA PRO A 91 -14.37 4.50 9.69
C PRO A 91 -13.63 4.92 10.96
N LEU A 92 -12.54 5.66 10.79
CA LEU A 92 -11.83 6.23 11.93
C LEU A 92 -12.51 7.50 12.41
N ASP A 93 -12.41 7.76 13.70
CA ASP A 93 -12.90 8.98 14.32
C ASP A 93 -11.93 9.43 15.43
N HIS A 94 -12.31 10.49 16.16
CA HIS A 94 -11.44 11.04 17.21
C HIS A 94 -11.20 10.08 18.38
N ASP A 95 -12.07 9.09 18.57
CA ASP A 95 -11.97 8.09 19.64
C ASP A 95 -11.26 6.80 19.20
N SER A 96 -10.84 6.70 17.96
CA SER A 96 -10.20 5.49 17.44
C SER A 96 -8.93 5.16 18.20
N SER A 97 -8.78 3.89 18.57
CA SER A 97 -7.61 3.36 19.26
C SER A 97 -6.51 2.96 18.28
N SER A 98 -5.32 2.62 18.80
CA SER A 98 -4.26 2.07 17.96
C SER A 98 -4.68 0.75 17.29
N GLN A 99 -5.50 -0.07 17.97
CA GLN A 99 -6.04 -1.28 17.36
C GLN A 99 -6.95 -0.94 16.17
N ASP A 100 -7.84 0.03 16.33
CA ASP A 100 -8.72 0.49 15.25
C ASP A 100 -7.91 0.99 14.05
N VAL A 101 -6.86 1.75 14.30
CA VAL A 101 -5.97 2.27 13.25
C VAL A 101 -5.24 1.12 12.55
N MET A 102 -4.76 0.11 13.27
CA MET A 102 -4.10 -1.04 12.65
C MET A 102 -5.05 -1.83 11.75
N ILE A 103 -6.29 -2.04 12.19
CA ILE A 103 -7.31 -2.70 11.36
C ILE A 103 -7.55 -1.88 10.09
N TYR A 104 -7.69 -0.57 10.23
CA TYR A 104 -7.88 0.34 9.10
C TYR A 104 -6.70 0.27 8.14
N ALA A 105 -5.47 0.30 8.67
CA ALA A 105 -4.25 0.21 7.87
C ALA A 105 -4.14 -1.11 7.11
N ILE A 106 -4.50 -2.23 7.75
CA ILE A 106 -4.51 -3.56 7.11
C ILE A 106 -5.45 -3.54 5.90
N HIS A 107 -6.64 -2.97 6.05
CA HIS A 107 -7.57 -2.84 4.92
C HIS A 107 -7.04 -1.90 3.84
N GLU A 108 -6.39 -0.81 4.20
CA GLU A 108 -5.81 0.13 3.24
C GLU A 108 -4.66 -0.52 2.45
N GLU A 109 -3.78 -1.26 3.12
CA GLU A 109 -2.70 -1.98 2.43
C GLU A 109 -3.27 -3.09 1.53
N LYS A 110 -4.32 -3.78 1.94
CA LYS A 110 -5.01 -4.76 1.10
C LYS A 110 -5.58 -4.09 -0.15
N ARG A 111 -6.14 -2.89 -0.02
CA ARG A 111 -6.65 -2.12 -1.16
C ARG A 111 -5.53 -1.83 -2.16
N SER A 112 -4.34 -1.47 -1.68
CA SER A 112 -3.17 -1.23 -2.53
C SER A 112 -2.71 -2.50 -3.25
N VAL A 113 -2.64 -3.63 -2.53
CA VAL A 113 -2.30 -4.93 -3.12
C VAL A 113 -3.28 -5.27 -4.25
N ASP A 114 -4.57 -5.12 -3.99
CA ASP A 114 -5.61 -5.44 -4.97
C ASP A 114 -5.54 -4.49 -6.17
N PHE A 115 -5.27 -3.22 -5.95
CA PHE A 115 -5.10 -2.24 -7.03
C PHE A 115 -3.97 -2.65 -7.99
N TYR A 116 -2.79 -2.91 -7.45
CA TYR A 116 -1.66 -3.30 -8.31
C TYR A 116 -1.87 -4.66 -8.97
N GLY A 117 -2.55 -5.58 -8.30
CA GLY A 117 -2.95 -6.86 -8.90
C GLY A 117 -3.89 -6.68 -10.08
N LYS A 118 -4.88 -5.80 -9.96
CA LYS A 118 -5.78 -5.46 -11.07
C LYS A 118 -5.03 -4.82 -12.23
N MET A 119 -4.09 -3.92 -11.94
CA MET A 119 -3.29 -3.28 -12.98
C MET A 119 -2.41 -4.31 -13.70
N ALA A 120 -1.77 -5.22 -12.97
CA ALA A 120 -0.97 -6.26 -13.56
C ALA A 120 -1.81 -7.18 -14.47
N ASN A 121 -3.00 -7.57 -13.99
CA ASN A 121 -3.92 -8.42 -14.76
C ASN A 121 -4.44 -7.70 -16.01
N ALA A 122 -4.71 -6.41 -15.91
CA ALA A 122 -5.16 -5.60 -17.04
C ALA A 122 -4.06 -5.43 -18.10
N CYS A 123 -2.80 -5.48 -17.68
CA CYS A 123 -1.64 -5.29 -18.55
C CYS A 123 -0.96 -6.62 -18.94
N VAL A 124 -1.64 -7.75 -18.81
CA VAL A 124 -1.08 -9.09 -19.15
C VAL A 124 -0.54 -9.07 -20.59
N GLY A 125 0.72 -9.46 -20.74
CA GLY A 125 1.40 -9.51 -22.03
C GLY A 125 1.96 -8.16 -22.47
N ALA A 126 1.68 -7.07 -21.73
CA ALA A 126 2.20 -5.74 -22.05
C ALA A 126 3.50 -5.45 -21.27
N PRO A 127 4.32 -4.49 -21.73
CA PRO A 127 5.62 -4.21 -21.10
C PRO A 127 5.58 -3.87 -19.62
N MET A 128 4.51 -3.22 -19.15
CA MET A 128 4.44 -2.76 -17.75
C MET A 128 3.82 -3.78 -16.79
N GLU A 129 3.41 -4.94 -17.25
CA GLU A 129 2.88 -5.99 -16.39
C GLU A 129 3.84 -6.30 -15.24
N SER A 130 5.11 -6.49 -15.52
CA SER A 130 6.11 -6.87 -14.51
C SER A 130 6.31 -5.80 -13.45
N MET A 131 6.21 -4.51 -13.82
CA MET A 131 6.30 -3.42 -12.86
C MET A 131 5.14 -3.46 -11.86
N PHE A 132 3.92 -3.63 -12.35
CA PHE A 132 2.76 -3.71 -11.46
C PHE A 132 2.78 -4.95 -10.57
N ARG A 133 3.30 -6.08 -11.06
CA ARG A 133 3.46 -7.28 -10.22
C ARG A 133 4.48 -7.05 -9.12
N ARG A 134 5.56 -6.33 -9.38
CA ARG A 134 6.54 -5.96 -8.34
C ARG A 134 5.95 -5.04 -7.29
N LEU A 135 5.20 -4.03 -7.72
CA LEU A 135 4.53 -3.13 -6.79
C LEU A 135 3.52 -3.89 -5.94
N GLN A 136 2.78 -4.82 -6.54
CA GLN A 136 1.88 -5.70 -5.80
C GLN A 136 2.61 -6.50 -4.73
N GLN A 137 3.76 -7.08 -5.08
CA GLN A 137 4.57 -7.86 -4.14
C GLN A 137 5.10 -7.01 -3.00
N ASP A 138 5.56 -5.79 -3.30
CA ASP A 138 6.06 -4.88 -2.28
C ASP A 138 4.94 -4.51 -1.29
N GLU A 139 3.75 -4.20 -1.80
CA GLU A 139 2.60 -3.89 -0.94
C GLU A 139 2.13 -5.12 -0.16
N ALA A 140 2.20 -6.32 -0.76
CA ALA A 140 1.85 -7.55 -0.06
C ALA A 140 2.79 -7.83 1.13
N LYS A 141 4.06 -7.47 1.02
CA LYS A 141 5.01 -7.57 2.13
C LYS A 141 4.65 -6.61 3.26
N HIS A 142 4.27 -5.38 2.92
CA HIS A 142 3.80 -4.41 3.91
C HIS A 142 2.55 -4.91 4.62
N LEU A 143 1.60 -5.43 3.87
CA LEU A 143 0.39 -6.03 4.44
C LEU A 143 0.72 -7.17 5.39
N ALA A 144 1.58 -8.10 4.97
CA ALA A 144 1.99 -9.23 5.81
C ALA A 144 2.67 -8.75 7.09
N SER A 145 3.51 -7.72 7.02
CA SER A 145 4.17 -7.14 8.21
C SER A 145 3.17 -6.53 9.17
N LEU A 146 2.16 -5.82 8.67
CA LEU A 146 1.11 -5.24 9.52
C LEU A 146 0.25 -6.33 10.16
N GLU A 147 -0.11 -7.36 9.40
CA GLU A 147 -0.88 -8.49 9.91
C GLU A 147 -0.13 -9.23 11.01
N GLU A 148 1.15 -9.47 10.81
CA GLU A 148 2.02 -10.11 11.79
C GLU A 148 2.13 -9.29 13.06
N LEU A 149 2.31 -7.98 12.93
CA LEU A 149 2.34 -7.06 14.05
C LEU A 149 1.02 -7.05 14.81
N TYR A 150 -0.10 -6.99 14.09
CA TYR A 150 -1.44 -7.05 14.68
C TYR A 150 -1.63 -8.33 15.49
N GLU A 151 -1.27 -9.47 14.90
CA GLU A 151 -1.36 -10.76 15.57
C GLU A 151 -0.55 -10.77 16.87
N SER A 152 0.69 -10.28 16.82
CA SER A 152 1.57 -10.30 17.98
C SER A 152 1.07 -9.44 19.13
N ILE A 153 0.38 -8.33 18.84
CA ILE A 153 -0.09 -7.39 19.87
C ILE A 153 -1.49 -7.76 20.36
N TYR A 154 -2.40 -8.09 19.45
CA TYR A 154 -3.83 -8.21 19.75
C TYR A 154 -4.38 -9.64 19.73
N MET A 155 -3.62 -10.61 19.22
CA MET A 155 -4.04 -12.00 19.10
C MET A 155 -2.96 -12.99 19.57
N PRO A 156 -2.25 -12.70 20.69
CA PRO A 156 -1.07 -13.52 21.06
C PRO A 156 -1.40 -14.95 21.49
N GLU A 157 -2.64 -15.23 21.87
CA GLU A 157 -3.06 -16.54 22.40
C GLU A 157 -3.88 -17.37 21.40
N MET A 158 -3.92 -16.94 20.17
CA MET A 158 -4.67 -17.68 19.15
C MET A 158 -3.86 -18.79 18.49
#